data_b1b8ba55ab76d988ce7f28e8ff4f5d81
#
_entry.id   b1b8ba55ab76d988ce7f28e8ff4f5d81
#
_cell.length_a   1.000
_cell.length_b   1.000
_cell.length_c   1.000
_cell.angle_alpha   90.00
_cell.angle_beta   90.00
_cell.angle_gamma   90.00
#
_symmetry.space_group_name_H-M   'P 1'
#
loop_
_entity.id
_entity.type
_entity.pdbx_description
1 polymer ?
#
loop_
_entity_poly.entity_id
_entity_poly.type
_entity_poly.pdbx_seq_one_letter_code
_entity_poly.pdbx_strand_id
1 'polypeptide(L)'
;MAKTLNLEKILACPKCHTRLNNPKSNGKCPKCGFPFTKKGGIWHLLYTPNRQTAKSLDQYDQMHQQDFGGPNDGSYEILASIARGNKTVDIASGQGEIEKLAPETVAVEFSKNALIKAKKNGAKYLVLADAHALPFQNNSFDVAICAGSLEHFANPQKAISEMARVSKIQVMTVHRPLPIPFGKQVHDISSILLKIKHQPIEKPLYPQEVEKMCQKAKLHVVFKGVWTIPVNYGKVLPILPVLQKIPACSFIISVKK
;
A
#
# COMPACT_ATOMS: atom_id res chain seq x y z
N MET A 1 -13.38 22.48 6.32
CA MET A 1 -13.21 21.62 7.51
C MET A 1 -13.20 20.17 7.04
N ALA A 2 -12.15 19.41 7.29
CA ALA A 2 -12.10 17.97 6.97
C ALA A 2 -13.20 17.26 7.77
N LYS A 3 -14.08 16.50 7.07
CA LYS A 3 -15.10 15.70 7.74
C LYS A 3 -14.38 14.60 8.53
N THR A 4 -14.49 14.62 9.86
CA THR A 4 -13.94 13.58 10.73
C THR A 4 -14.45 12.21 10.27
N LEU A 5 -13.55 11.32 9.91
CA LEU A 5 -13.89 9.99 9.48
C LEU A 5 -14.40 9.16 10.69
N ASN A 6 -15.58 8.60 10.58
CA ASN A 6 -16.04 7.60 11.54
C ASN A 6 -15.75 6.22 10.95
N LEU A 7 -14.59 5.65 11.34
CA LEU A 7 -14.08 4.38 10.81
C LEU A 7 -15.06 3.23 11.09
N GLU A 8 -15.65 3.18 12.28
CA GLU A 8 -16.58 2.11 12.71
C GLU A 8 -17.81 2.00 11.79
N LYS A 9 -18.26 3.12 11.22
CA LYS A 9 -19.42 3.14 10.33
C LYS A 9 -19.17 2.50 8.97
N ILE A 10 -17.91 2.38 8.56
CA ILE A 10 -17.53 1.86 7.23
C ILE A 10 -16.90 0.48 7.28
N LEU A 11 -16.65 -0.07 8.48
CA LEU A 11 -16.08 -1.41 8.62
C LEU A 11 -17.03 -2.49 8.09
N ALA A 12 -16.46 -3.48 7.43
CA ALA A 12 -17.13 -4.68 6.94
C ALA A 12 -16.28 -5.92 7.24
N CYS A 13 -16.91 -7.07 7.24
CA CYS A 13 -16.22 -8.34 7.42
C CYS A 13 -15.30 -8.61 6.21
N PRO A 14 -14.00 -8.89 6.39
CA PRO A 14 -13.10 -9.15 5.27
C PRO A 14 -13.43 -10.45 4.53
N LYS A 15 -14.11 -11.40 5.17
CA LYS A 15 -14.47 -12.69 4.59
C LYS A 15 -15.71 -12.64 3.71
N CYS A 16 -16.75 -11.89 4.10
CA CYS A 16 -18.04 -11.91 3.42
C CYS A 16 -18.62 -10.52 3.10
N HIS A 17 -17.87 -9.46 3.38
CA HIS A 17 -18.21 -8.04 3.16
C HIS A 17 -19.50 -7.55 3.83
N THR A 18 -20.08 -8.35 4.74
CA THR A 18 -21.23 -7.90 5.54
C THR A 18 -20.79 -6.74 6.43
N ARG A 19 -21.59 -5.67 6.45
CA ARG A 19 -21.34 -4.51 7.32
C ARG A 19 -21.27 -4.91 8.78
N LEU A 20 -20.28 -4.40 9.49
CA LEU A 20 -20.18 -4.54 10.95
C LEU A 20 -20.86 -3.32 11.58
N ASN A 21 -22.14 -3.49 11.95
CA ASN A 21 -22.93 -2.39 12.50
C ASN A 21 -22.39 -1.97 13.88
N ASN A 22 -21.85 -0.75 13.96
CA ASN A 22 -21.28 -0.16 15.18
C ASN A 22 -20.46 -1.18 15.99
N PRO A 23 -19.37 -1.72 15.41
CA PRO A 23 -18.62 -2.76 16.08
C PRO A 23 -18.06 -2.22 17.41
N LYS A 24 -18.34 -2.96 18.47
CA LYS A 24 -17.67 -2.80 19.75
C LYS A 24 -16.22 -3.27 19.61
N SER A 25 -15.40 -3.06 20.63
CA SER A 25 -13.99 -3.49 20.62
C SER A 25 -13.77 -4.98 20.35
N ASN A 26 -14.77 -5.83 20.56
CA ASN A 26 -14.75 -7.27 20.28
C ASN A 26 -16.08 -7.71 19.66
N GLY A 27 -16.02 -8.68 18.75
CA GLY A 27 -17.25 -9.23 18.18
C GLY A 27 -16.99 -10.31 17.14
N LYS A 28 -18.11 -10.78 16.56
CA LYS A 28 -18.12 -11.71 15.42
C LYS A 28 -19.02 -11.15 14.32
N CYS A 29 -18.65 -11.42 13.08
CA CYS A 29 -19.49 -11.07 11.95
C CYS A 29 -20.85 -11.76 12.06
N PRO A 30 -21.98 -11.04 11.95
CA PRO A 30 -23.32 -11.62 12.13
C PRO A 30 -23.67 -12.65 11.05
N LYS A 31 -23.00 -12.59 9.86
CA LYS A 31 -23.30 -13.52 8.76
C LYS A 31 -22.41 -14.76 8.78
N CYS A 32 -21.11 -14.63 9.02
CA CYS A 32 -20.16 -15.74 8.84
C CYS A 32 -19.35 -16.09 10.09
N GLY A 33 -19.60 -15.42 11.22
CA GLY A 33 -18.92 -15.70 12.48
C GLY A 33 -17.46 -15.25 12.55
N PHE A 34 -16.90 -14.58 11.51
CA PHE A 34 -15.51 -14.12 11.51
C PHE A 34 -15.25 -13.21 12.72
N PRO A 35 -14.25 -13.54 13.58
CA PRO A 35 -13.96 -12.76 14.76
C PRO A 35 -13.23 -11.46 14.42
N PHE A 36 -13.49 -10.39 15.17
CA PHE A 36 -12.75 -9.15 15.08
C PHE A 36 -12.53 -8.53 16.46
N THR A 37 -11.45 -7.79 16.61
CA THR A 37 -11.14 -7.08 17.88
C THR A 37 -10.50 -5.73 17.60
N LYS A 38 -10.62 -4.81 18.57
CA LYS A 38 -9.84 -3.56 18.62
C LYS A 38 -8.93 -3.60 19.83
N LYS A 39 -7.62 -3.68 19.61
CA LYS A 39 -6.61 -3.73 20.67
C LYS A 39 -5.57 -2.64 20.45
N GLY A 40 -5.26 -1.87 21.50
CA GLY A 40 -4.26 -0.80 21.41
C GLY A 40 -4.57 0.27 20.35
N GLY A 41 -5.87 0.49 20.01
CA GLY A 41 -6.29 1.41 18.96
C GLY A 41 -6.27 0.83 17.54
N ILE A 42 -5.79 -0.41 17.35
CA ILE A 42 -5.72 -1.11 16.06
C ILE A 42 -6.92 -2.04 15.92
N TRP A 43 -7.65 -1.94 14.82
CA TRP A 43 -8.66 -2.92 14.43
C TRP A 43 -7.99 -4.17 13.85
N HIS A 44 -8.23 -5.32 14.44
CA HIS A 44 -7.73 -6.62 13.98
C HIS A 44 -8.81 -7.29 13.14
N LEU A 45 -8.67 -7.15 11.83
CA LEU A 45 -9.57 -7.67 10.79
C LEU A 45 -8.80 -8.47 9.74
N LEU A 46 -7.68 -9.08 10.14
CA LEU A 46 -6.82 -9.82 9.23
C LEU A 46 -7.48 -11.13 8.82
N TYR A 47 -7.80 -11.24 7.54
CA TYR A 47 -8.22 -12.45 6.85
C TYR A 47 -7.36 -12.61 5.60
N THR A 48 -6.56 -13.65 5.54
CA THR A 48 -5.62 -13.93 4.43
C THR A 48 -6.16 -15.05 3.54
N PRO A 49 -6.90 -14.71 2.45
CA PRO A 49 -7.44 -15.74 1.56
C PRO A 49 -6.35 -16.41 0.70
N ASN A 50 -5.20 -15.77 0.55
CA ASN A 50 -4.08 -16.28 -0.24
C ASN A 50 -3.07 -17.00 0.65
N ARG A 51 -2.77 -18.28 0.32
CA ARG A 51 -1.83 -19.11 1.09
C ARG A 51 -0.40 -18.55 1.07
N GLN A 52 0.04 -17.93 -0.02
CA GLN A 52 1.37 -17.34 -0.12
C GLN A 52 1.49 -16.14 0.82
N THR A 53 0.48 -15.26 0.85
CA THR A 53 0.43 -14.16 1.82
C THR A 53 0.45 -14.67 3.26
N ALA A 54 -0.35 -15.68 3.58
CA ALA A 54 -0.39 -16.25 4.93
C ALA A 54 0.97 -16.81 5.37
N LYS A 55 1.71 -17.47 4.46
CA LYS A 55 3.05 -17.99 4.75
C LYS A 55 4.11 -16.91 4.92
N SER A 56 3.97 -15.76 4.27
CA SER A 56 4.92 -14.65 4.34
C SER A 56 4.67 -13.69 5.49
N LEU A 57 3.55 -13.84 6.20
CA LEU A 57 3.13 -12.92 7.27
C LEU A 57 4.21 -12.72 8.34
N ASP A 58 4.73 -13.82 8.90
CA ASP A 58 5.73 -13.75 9.96
C ASP A 58 7.03 -13.09 9.48
N GLN A 59 7.44 -13.35 8.23
CA GLN A 59 8.63 -12.76 7.64
C GLN A 59 8.49 -11.24 7.47
N TYR A 60 7.34 -10.77 6.97
CA TYR A 60 7.07 -9.34 6.88
C TYR A 60 6.95 -8.69 8.25
N ASP A 61 6.31 -9.36 9.22
CA ASP A 61 6.20 -8.82 10.58
C ASP A 61 7.56 -8.69 11.25
N GLN A 62 8.47 -9.66 11.04
CA GLN A 62 9.86 -9.60 11.49
C GLN A 62 10.66 -8.49 10.80
N MET A 63 10.48 -8.31 9.47
CA MET A 63 11.13 -7.22 8.75
C MET A 63 10.78 -5.86 9.35
N HIS A 64 9.52 -5.65 9.71
CA HIS A 64 9.05 -4.41 10.32
C HIS A 64 9.42 -4.24 11.79
N GLN A 65 10.12 -5.19 12.43
CA GLN A 65 10.79 -4.95 13.72
C GLN A 65 11.95 -3.96 13.57
N GLN A 66 12.65 -3.98 12.41
CA GLN A 66 13.68 -3.01 12.08
C GLN A 66 13.03 -1.73 11.52
N ASP A 67 13.73 -0.58 11.64
CA ASP A 67 13.25 0.65 11.02
C ASP A 67 13.51 0.60 9.52
N PHE A 68 12.43 0.55 8.76
CA PHE A 68 12.42 0.79 7.33
C PHE A 68 12.12 2.28 7.13
N GLY A 69 13.15 3.07 6.91
CA GLY A 69 12.94 4.42 6.41
C GLY A 69 12.41 4.36 4.98
N GLY A 70 11.31 5.06 4.72
CA GLY A 70 10.85 5.25 3.35
C GLY A 70 11.85 6.09 2.54
N PRO A 71 11.76 6.09 1.20
CA PRO A 71 12.60 6.93 0.37
C PRO A 71 12.39 8.41 0.72
N ASN A 72 13.48 9.15 0.87
CA ASN A 72 13.46 10.60 1.08
C ASN A 72 13.52 11.31 -0.29
N ASP A 73 12.50 11.09 -1.12
CA ASP A 73 12.44 11.55 -2.51
C ASP A 73 11.24 12.49 -2.79
N GLY A 74 10.48 12.84 -1.76
CA GLY A 74 9.30 13.70 -1.85
C GLY A 74 8.03 12.95 -2.31
N SER A 75 8.08 11.64 -2.57
CA SER A 75 6.91 10.87 -3.03
C SER A 75 5.82 10.81 -1.97
N TYR A 76 6.18 10.63 -0.71
CA TYR A 76 5.21 10.57 0.38
C TYR A 76 4.54 11.92 0.65
N GLU A 77 5.26 13.05 0.47
CA GLU A 77 4.70 14.39 0.59
C GLU A 77 3.61 14.64 -0.45
N ILE A 78 3.83 14.18 -1.69
CA ILE A 78 2.82 14.28 -2.75
C ILE A 78 1.63 13.36 -2.45
N LEU A 79 1.86 12.12 -2.08
CA LEU A 79 0.78 11.18 -1.74
C LEU A 79 -0.02 11.70 -0.54
N ALA A 80 0.63 12.24 0.48
CA ALA A 80 -0.02 12.88 1.61
C ALA A 80 -0.82 14.13 1.20
N SER A 81 -0.34 14.93 0.23
CA SER A 81 -1.10 16.07 -0.28
C SER A 81 -2.39 15.65 -0.98
N ILE A 82 -2.37 14.53 -1.71
CA ILE A 82 -3.56 13.91 -2.31
C ILE A 82 -4.51 13.38 -1.23
N ALA A 83 -3.96 12.82 -0.15
CA ALA A 83 -4.76 12.28 0.96
C ALA A 83 -5.50 13.36 1.74
N ARG A 84 -4.88 14.55 1.93
CA ARG A 84 -5.46 15.65 2.71
C ARG A 84 -6.76 16.13 2.12
N GLY A 85 -7.77 16.28 2.99
CA GLY A 85 -9.10 16.75 2.60
C GLY A 85 -10.02 15.69 1.97
N ASN A 86 -9.49 14.50 1.67
CA ASN A 86 -10.24 13.36 1.16
C ASN A 86 -10.42 12.28 2.23
N LYS A 87 -11.47 11.47 2.11
CA LYS A 87 -11.55 10.21 2.85
C LYS A 87 -10.61 9.22 2.20
N THR A 88 -9.43 9.05 2.76
CA THR A 88 -8.36 8.26 2.15
C THR A 88 -8.04 7.02 2.96
N VAL A 89 -7.76 5.93 2.25
CA VAL A 89 -7.14 4.70 2.79
C VAL A 89 -5.78 4.50 2.14
N ASP A 90 -4.77 4.23 2.95
CA ASP A 90 -3.43 3.81 2.52
C ASP A 90 -3.28 2.30 2.73
N ILE A 91 -3.04 1.58 1.64
CA ILE A 91 -3.02 0.11 1.59
C ILE A 91 -1.57 -0.36 1.53
N ALA A 92 -1.19 -1.21 2.48
CA ALA A 92 0.18 -1.56 2.81
C ALA A 92 0.95 -0.31 3.26
N SER A 93 0.39 0.38 4.26
CA SER A 93 0.89 1.67 4.76
C SER A 93 2.26 1.57 5.44
N GLY A 94 2.78 0.36 5.68
CA GLY A 94 4.03 0.16 6.37
C GLY A 94 4.04 0.86 7.74
N GLN A 95 5.05 1.70 7.98
CA GLN A 95 5.23 2.42 9.24
C GLN A 95 4.51 3.78 9.29
N GLY A 96 3.62 4.06 8.31
CA GLY A 96 2.75 5.23 8.33
C GLY A 96 3.42 6.52 7.83
N GLU A 97 4.22 6.45 6.79
CA GLU A 97 4.90 7.64 6.24
C GLU A 97 3.89 8.66 5.67
N ILE A 98 2.81 8.20 5.04
CA ILE A 98 1.72 9.07 4.57
C ILE A 98 0.93 9.62 5.76
N GLU A 99 0.59 8.77 6.74
CA GLU A 99 -0.19 9.16 7.93
C GLU A 99 0.55 10.17 8.81
N LYS A 100 1.87 10.10 8.88
CA LYS A 100 2.69 11.10 9.57
C LYS A 100 2.44 12.52 9.03
N LEU A 101 2.18 12.64 7.72
CA LEU A 101 1.94 13.90 7.03
C LEU A 101 0.44 14.20 6.85
N ALA A 102 -0.41 13.17 6.82
CA ALA A 102 -1.86 13.23 6.68
C ALA A 102 -2.56 12.29 7.68
N PRO A 103 -2.64 12.65 8.97
CA PRO A 103 -3.06 11.74 10.08
C PRO A 103 -4.49 11.23 9.98
N GLU A 104 -5.34 11.84 9.15
CA GLU A 104 -6.74 11.42 8.92
C GLU A 104 -6.86 10.28 7.88
N THR A 105 -5.74 9.86 7.29
CA THR A 105 -5.68 8.69 6.40
C THR A 105 -5.85 7.41 7.21
N VAL A 106 -6.58 6.44 6.67
CA VAL A 106 -6.72 5.12 7.29
C VAL A 106 -5.56 4.24 6.86
N ALA A 107 -4.70 3.89 7.80
CA ALA A 107 -3.59 2.96 7.58
C ALA A 107 -4.10 1.52 7.58
N VAL A 108 -3.92 0.80 6.48
CA VAL A 108 -4.18 -0.64 6.35
C VAL A 108 -2.87 -1.36 6.12
N GLU A 109 -2.55 -2.26 7.03
CA GLU A 109 -1.30 -3.00 6.96
C GLU A 109 -1.50 -4.42 7.53
N PHE A 110 -0.78 -5.41 7.01
CA PHE A 110 -0.91 -6.77 7.50
C PHE A 110 0.18 -7.15 8.51
N SER A 111 1.23 -6.34 8.64
CA SER A 111 2.19 -6.43 9.75
C SER A 111 1.70 -5.64 10.96
N LYS A 112 1.55 -6.33 12.08
CA LYS A 112 1.20 -5.69 13.35
C LYS A 112 2.31 -4.77 13.84
N ASN A 113 3.58 -5.16 13.65
CA ASN A 113 4.73 -4.36 14.08
C ASN A 113 4.80 -3.05 13.30
N ALA A 114 4.52 -3.06 12.00
CA ALA A 114 4.42 -1.85 11.20
C ALA A 114 3.32 -0.90 11.72
N LEU A 115 2.12 -1.40 12.01
CA LEU A 115 1.03 -0.57 12.55
C LEU A 115 1.34 0.01 13.94
N ILE A 116 2.08 -0.71 14.78
CA ILE A 116 2.52 -0.18 16.07
C ILE A 116 3.45 1.04 15.85
N LYS A 117 4.32 0.96 14.85
CA LYS A 117 5.19 2.08 14.47
C LYS A 117 4.40 3.22 13.83
N ALA A 118 3.49 2.91 12.90
CA ALA A 118 2.60 3.91 12.30
C ALA A 118 1.83 4.70 13.37
N LYS A 119 1.35 4.03 14.41
CA LYS A 119 0.71 4.69 15.56
C LYS A 119 1.66 5.66 16.27
N LYS A 120 2.91 5.27 16.50
CA LYS A 120 3.93 6.14 17.13
C LYS A 120 4.25 7.34 16.24
N ASN A 121 4.16 7.17 14.91
CA ASN A 121 4.36 8.21 13.90
C ASN A 121 3.14 9.12 13.70
N GLY A 122 2.05 8.91 14.46
CA GLY A 122 0.89 9.82 14.47
C GLY A 122 -0.34 9.35 13.70
N ALA A 123 -0.31 8.14 13.10
CA ALA A 123 -1.48 7.57 12.44
C ALA A 123 -2.65 7.39 13.44
N LYS A 124 -3.83 7.91 13.07
CA LYS A 124 -5.02 7.88 13.94
C LYS A 124 -5.91 6.67 13.73
N TYR A 125 -6.02 6.20 12.49
CA TYR A 125 -6.92 5.12 12.07
C TYR A 125 -6.11 3.93 11.59
N LEU A 126 -6.10 2.85 12.35
CA LEU A 126 -5.20 1.70 12.15
C LEU A 126 -6.00 0.43 11.99
N VAL A 127 -5.79 -0.29 10.90
CA VAL A 127 -6.49 -1.53 10.57
C VAL A 127 -5.50 -2.61 10.15
N LEU A 128 -5.41 -3.66 10.93
CA LEU A 128 -4.65 -4.87 10.61
C LEU A 128 -5.49 -5.72 9.64
N ALA A 129 -5.12 -5.72 8.37
CA ALA A 129 -5.85 -6.42 7.31
C ALA A 129 -4.96 -6.77 6.11
N ASP A 130 -5.45 -7.69 5.27
CA ASP A 130 -4.83 -8.07 4.02
C ASP A 130 -5.41 -7.23 2.86
N ALA A 131 -4.54 -6.69 2.00
CA ALA A 131 -4.91 -5.94 0.80
C ALA A 131 -5.83 -6.72 -0.16
N HIS A 132 -5.79 -8.06 -0.10
CA HIS A 132 -6.64 -8.93 -0.91
C HIS A 132 -8.07 -9.11 -0.35
N ALA A 133 -8.34 -8.59 0.87
CA ALA A 133 -9.62 -8.72 1.56
C ALA A 133 -9.83 -7.52 2.49
N LEU A 134 -10.04 -6.35 1.92
CA LEU A 134 -10.16 -5.10 2.67
C LEU A 134 -11.44 -5.08 3.52
N PRO A 135 -11.36 -4.76 4.81
CA PRO A 135 -12.48 -4.82 5.75
C PRO A 135 -13.36 -3.56 5.71
N PHE A 136 -13.71 -3.11 4.52
CA PHE A 136 -14.54 -1.91 4.34
C PHE A 136 -15.73 -2.19 3.42
N GLN A 137 -16.77 -1.39 3.60
CA GLN A 137 -17.91 -1.38 2.68
C GLN A 137 -17.49 -0.82 1.31
N ASN A 138 -18.29 -1.10 0.28
CA ASN A 138 -18.07 -0.54 -1.05
C ASN A 138 -18.14 0.99 -1.00
N ASN A 139 -17.31 1.66 -1.79
CA ASN A 139 -17.30 3.13 -1.94
C ASN A 139 -17.17 3.90 -0.61
N SER A 140 -16.43 3.35 0.35
CA SER A 140 -16.22 3.97 1.66
C SER A 140 -15.25 5.16 1.62
N PHE A 141 -14.39 5.20 0.60
CA PHE A 141 -13.33 6.19 0.47
C PHE A 141 -13.44 6.97 -0.83
N ASP A 142 -12.93 8.19 -0.82
CA ASP A 142 -12.73 8.96 -2.04
C ASP A 142 -11.47 8.49 -2.76
N VAL A 143 -10.39 8.24 -2.01
CA VAL A 143 -9.09 7.83 -2.53
C VAL A 143 -8.58 6.56 -1.82
N ALA A 144 -8.03 5.62 -2.59
CA ALA A 144 -7.17 4.55 -2.08
C ALA A 144 -5.76 4.73 -2.63
N ILE A 145 -4.78 4.76 -1.75
CA ILE A 145 -3.35 4.85 -2.09
C ILE A 145 -2.72 3.48 -1.88
N CYS A 146 -1.77 3.11 -2.74
CA CYS A 146 -0.87 1.98 -2.54
C CYS A 146 0.51 2.38 -3.04
N ALA A 147 1.41 2.67 -2.10
CA ALA A 147 2.72 3.24 -2.38
C ALA A 147 3.81 2.15 -2.42
N GLY A 148 4.32 1.81 -3.62
CA GLY A 148 5.45 0.89 -3.79
C GLY A 148 5.25 -0.49 -3.17
N SER A 149 4.03 -1.03 -3.23
CA SER A 149 3.72 -2.29 -2.54
C SER A 149 3.06 -3.34 -3.44
N LEU A 150 2.54 -2.97 -4.61
CA LEU A 150 1.84 -3.91 -5.50
C LEU A 150 2.71 -5.08 -5.96
N GLU A 151 3.99 -4.86 -6.16
CA GLU A 151 5.00 -5.85 -6.54
C GLU A 151 5.25 -6.90 -5.45
N HIS A 152 4.85 -6.59 -4.21
CA HIS A 152 4.99 -7.45 -3.05
C HIS A 152 3.70 -8.20 -2.70
N PHE A 153 2.64 -8.04 -3.50
CA PHE A 153 1.40 -8.76 -3.28
C PHE A 153 1.40 -10.12 -4.00
N ALA A 154 0.91 -11.14 -3.34
CA ALA A 154 0.75 -12.46 -3.95
C ALA A 154 -0.18 -12.44 -5.16
N ASN A 155 -1.19 -11.57 -5.15
CA ASN A 155 -2.13 -11.34 -6.24
C ASN A 155 -2.46 -9.84 -6.38
N PRO A 156 -1.63 -9.05 -7.07
CA PRO A 156 -1.85 -7.61 -7.24
C PRO A 156 -3.18 -7.30 -7.96
N GLN A 157 -3.65 -8.15 -8.88
CA GLN A 157 -4.96 -8.00 -9.51
C GLN A 157 -6.10 -7.97 -8.48
N LYS A 158 -6.04 -8.87 -7.48
CA LYS A 158 -7.08 -8.93 -6.43
C LYS A 158 -7.02 -7.70 -5.54
N ALA A 159 -5.83 -7.23 -5.19
CA ALA A 159 -5.66 -6.01 -4.40
C ALA A 159 -6.20 -4.77 -5.15
N ILE A 160 -5.89 -4.61 -6.44
CA ILE A 160 -6.45 -3.53 -7.27
C ILE A 160 -7.99 -3.62 -7.33
N SER A 161 -8.55 -4.84 -7.42
CA SER A 161 -10.01 -5.03 -7.41
C SER A 161 -10.63 -4.62 -6.06
N GLU A 162 -9.95 -4.87 -4.94
CA GLU A 162 -10.39 -4.42 -3.62
C GLU A 162 -10.27 -2.90 -3.48
N MET A 163 -9.16 -2.28 -3.98
CA MET A 163 -9.03 -0.82 -4.08
C MET A 163 -10.21 -0.23 -4.86
N ALA A 164 -10.52 -0.80 -6.02
CA ALA A 164 -11.65 -0.39 -6.85
C ALA A 164 -12.99 -0.54 -6.12
N ARG A 165 -13.16 -1.59 -5.32
CA ARG A 165 -14.38 -1.81 -4.56
C ARG A 165 -14.60 -0.76 -3.49
N VAL A 166 -13.54 -0.37 -2.77
CA VAL A 166 -13.67 0.49 -1.58
C VAL A 166 -13.55 1.98 -1.88
N SER A 167 -12.97 2.38 -3.03
CA SER A 167 -12.70 3.79 -3.33
C SER A 167 -13.18 4.22 -4.72
N LYS A 168 -13.26 5.54 -4.95
CA LYS A 168 -13.58 6.16 -6.25
C LYS A 168 -12.32 6.33 -7.10
N ILE A 169 -11.23 6.77 -6.48
CA ILE A 169 -9.93 7.06 -7.11
C ILE A 169 -8.89 6.10 -6.51
N GLN A 170 -8.02 5.55 -7.36
CA GLN A 170 -6.89 4.74 -6.95
C GLN A 170 -5.59 5.42 -7.38
N VAL A 171 -4.68 5.58 -6.44
CA VAL A 171 -3.34 6.15 -6.64
C VAL A 171 -2.32 5.07 -6.31
N MET A 172 -1.53 4.68 -7.28
CA MET A 172 -0.59 3.58 -7.15
C MET A 172 0.80 4.02 -7.59
N THR A 173 1.80 3.69 -6.82
CA THR A 173 3.19 3.76 -7.26
C THR A 173 3.77 2.35 -7.35
N VAL A 174 4.56 2.10 -8.37
CA VAL A 174 5.16 0.79 -8.65
C VAL A 174 6.62 1.00 -9.00
N HIS A 175 7.52 0.26 -8.37
CA HIS A 175 8.94 0.32 -8.70
C HIS A 175 9.19 -0.14 -10.13
N ARG A 176 10.05 0.59 -10.82
CA ARG A 176 10.41 0.25 -12.19
C ARG A 176 11.66 -0.63 -12.21
N PRO A 177 11.64 -1.74 -12.94
CA PRO A 177 12.88 -2.42 -13.28
C PRO A 177 13.82 -1.47 -14.01
N LEU A 178 15.12 -1.62 -13.79
CA LEU A 178 16.14 -0.84 -14.53
C LEU A 178 15.89 -0.98 -16.04
N PRO A 179 15.76 0.14 -16.79
CA PRO A 179 15.46 0.13 -18.22
C PRO A 179 16.69 -0.16 -19.08
N ILE A 180 17.44 -1.20 -18.71
CA ILE A 180 18.64 -1.64 -19.44
C ILE A 180 18.45 -3.09 -19.93
N PRO A 181 19.07 -3.48 -21.04
CA PRO A 181 19.10 -4.88 -21.47
C PRO A 181 19.61 -5.74 -20.30
N PHE A 182 18.94 -6.87 -20.05
CA PHE A 182 19.22 -7.77 -18.92
C PHE A 182 19.12 -7.11 -17.53
N GLY A 183 18.36 -6.01 -17.38
CA GLY A 183 18.21 -5.25 -16.13
C GLY A 183 17.76 -6.12 -14.95
N LYS A 184 16.94 -7.16 -15.19
CA LYS A 184 16.57 -8.12 -14.16
C LYS A 184 17.77 -8.94 -13.70
N GLN A 185 18.56 -9.48 -14.63
CA GLN A 185 19.74 -10.29 -14.30
C GLN A 185 20.79 -9.47 -13.57
N VAL A 186 21.00 -8.22 -14.00
CA VAL A 186 21.88 -7.27 -13.32
C VAL A 186 21.41 -6.98 -11.90
N HIS A 187 20.12 -6.76 -11.72
CA HIS A 187 19.51 -6.57 -10.40
C HIS A 187 19.71 -7.80 -9.51
N ASP A 188 19.40 -9.01 -10.01
CA ASP A 188 19.50 -10.25 -9.25
C ASP A 188 20.96 -10.51 -8.83
N ILE A 189 21.93 -10.34 -9.74
CA ILE A 189 23.35 -10.50 -9.45
C ILE A 189 23.84 -9.44 -8.45
N SER A 190 23.50 -8.16 -8.67
CA SER A 190 23.91 -7.08 -7.78
C SER A 190 23.32 -7.23 -6.38
N SER A 191 22.08 -7.72 -6.27
CA SER A 191 21.44 -7.93 -4.98
C SER A 191 22.09 -9.08 -4.18
N ILE A 192 22.53 -10.15 -4.86
CA ILE A 192 23.33 -11.22 -4.24
C ILE A 192 24.67 -10.69 -3.75
N LEU A 193 25.39 -9.96 -4.60
CA LEU A 193 26.71 -9.40 -4.28
C LEU A 193 26.65 -8.38 -3.14
N LEU A 194 25.63 -7.51 -3.15
CA LEU A 194 25.45 -6.46 -2.15
C LEU A 194 24.67 -6.93 -0.90
N LYS A 195 24.34 -8.23 -0.83
CA LYS A 195 23.56 -8.82 0.27
C LYS A 195 22.26 -8.04 0.57
N ILE A 196 21.59 -7.55 -0.47
CA ILE A 196 20.32 -6.84 -0.34
C ILE A 196 19.27 -7.86 0.15
N LYS A 197 18.62 -7.56 1.27
CA LYS A 197 17.52 -8.39 1.78
C LYS A 197 16.30 -8.20 0.88
N HIS A 198 15.95 -9.23 0.14
CA HIS A 198 14.71 -9.25 -0.65
C HIS A 198 13.48 -9.37 0.26
N GLN A 199 12.39 -8.78 -0.19
CA GLN A 199 11.10 -9.01 0.43
C GLN A 199 10.61 -10.44 0.15
N PRO A 200 9.80 -11.05 1.04
CA PRO A 200 9.33 -12.44 0.88
C PRO A 200 8.59 -12.71 -0.43
N ILE A 201 7.92 -11.69 -0.95
CA ILE A 201 7.28 -11.69 -2.27
C ILE A 201 7.81 -10.47 -3.02
N GLU A 202 8.40 -10.70 -4.19
CA GLU A 202 8.87 -9.64 -5.07
C GLU A 202 8.65 -10.06 -6.52
N LYS A 203 7.76 -9.36 -7.21
CA LYS A 203 7.44 -9.60 -8.61
C LYS A 203 7.48 -8.26 -9.35
N PRO A 204 8.48 -8.02 -10.19
CA PRO A 204 8.53 -6.79 -10.99
C PRO A 204 7.22 -6.60 -11.74
N LEU A 205 6.63 -5.42 -11.61
CA LEU A 205 5.41 -5.04 -12.31
C LEU A 205 5.72 -3.90 -13.29
N TYR A 206 5.29 -4.10 -14.52
CA TYR A 206 5.39 -3.06 -15.54
C TYR A 206 4.12 -2.20 -15.57
N PRO A 207 4.21 -0.90 -15.91
CA PRO A 207 3.05 -0.02 -15.97
C PRO A 207 1.91 -0.54 -16.85
N GLN A 208 2.25 -1.21 -17.95
CA GLN A 208 1.27 -1.81 -18.86
C GLN A 208 0.51 -2.98 -18.22
N GLU A 209 1.15 -3.73 -17.33
CA GLU A 209 0.51 -4.82 -16.60
C GLU A 209 -0.46 -4.25 -15.57
N VAL A 210 -0.05 -3.20 -14.84
CA VAL A 210 -0.93 -2.50 -13.89
C VAL A 210 -2.14 -1.89 -14.62
N GLU A 211 -1.94 -1.29 -15.79
CA GLU A 211 -3.04 -0.78 -16.62
C GLU A 211 -4.03 -1.88 -17.02
N LYS A 212 -3.53 -3.04 -17.47
CA LYS A 212 -4.38 -4.22 -17.77
C LYS A 212 -5.14 -4.70 -16.52
N MET A 213 -4.49 -4.66 -15.35
CA MET A 213 -5.15 -5.00 -14.09
C MET A 213 -6.23 -3.99 -13.71
N CYS A 214 -6.00 -2.70 -13.93
CA CYS A 214 -7.01 -1.66 -13.77
C CYS A 214 -8.22 -1.90 -14.68
N GLN A 215 -7.99 -2.18 -15.97
CA GLN A 215 -9.05 -2.48 -16.93
C GLN A 215 -9.91 -3.69 -16.50
N LYS A 216 -9.26 -4.78 -16.04
CA LYS A 216 -9.97 -5.96 -15.48
C LYS A 216 -10.76 -5.63 -14.22
N ALA A 217 -10.32 -4.66 -13.43
CA ALA A 217 -11.03 -4.14 -12.26
C ALA A 217 -12.11 -3.08 -12.63
N LYS A 218 -12.39 -2.86 -13.91
CA LYS A 218 -13.32 -1.84 -14.44
C LYS A 218 -12.93 -0.41 -14.06
N LEU A 219 -11.64 -0.16 -13.99
CA LEU A 219 -11.06 1.16 -13.75
C LEU A 219 -10.59 1.76 -15.06
N HIS A 220 -10.65 3.09 -15.15
CA HIS A 220 -10.06 3.87 -16.23
C HIS A 220 -8.81 4.58 -15.72
N VAL A 221 -7.66 4.32 -16.35
CA VAL A 221 -6.41 5.01 -16.02
C VAL A 221 -6.45 6.41 -16.63
N VAL A 222 -6.44 7.43 -15.76
CA VAL A 222 -6.52 8.85 -16.18
C VAL A 222 -5.16 9.54 -16.18
N PHE A 223 -4.19 8.99 -15.47
CA PHE A 223 -2.84 9.52 -15.43
C PHE A 223 -1.79 8.41 -15.31
N LYS A 224 -0.72 8.55 -16.08
CA LYS A 224 0.51 7.75 -15.98
C LYS A 224 1.71 8.68 -15.99
N GLY A 225 2.54 8.60 -14.97
CA GLY A 225 3.76 9.38 -14.84
C GLY A 225 4.94 8.51 -14.39
N VAL A 226 6.10 9.12 -14.38
CA VAL A 226 7.32 8.51 -13.87
C VAL A 226 7.84 9.39 -12.76
N TRP A 227 8.07 8.78 -11.60
CA TRP A 227 8.77 9.43 -10.52
C TRP A 227 10.28 9.22 -10.70
N THR A 228 11.03 10.31 -10.70
CA THR A 228 12.48 10.24 -10.82
C THR A 228 13.12 10.61 -9.49
N ILE A 229 13.99 9.75 -8.97
CA ILE A 229 14.83 10.11 -7.83
C ILE A 229 15.98 10.98 -8.36
N PRO A 230 16.19 12.18 -7.81
CA PRO A 230 17.43 12.90 -8.04
C PRO A 230 18.56 12.13 -7.39
N VAL A 231 19.33 11.41 -8.19
CA VAL A 231 20.50 10.70 -7.69
C VAL A 231 21.66 11.68 -7.62
N ASN A 232 22.15 11.91 -6.42
CA ASN A 232 23.24 12.87 -6.18
C ASN A 232 24.61 12.26 -6.57
N TYR A 233 24.68 11.63 -7.75
CA TYR A 233 25.93 11.13 -8.33
C TYR A 233 26.83 12.25 -8.87
N GLY A 234 26.36 13.49 -8.89
CA GLY A 234 27.16 14.65 -9.28
C GLY A 234 28.44 14.83 -8.47
N LYS A 235 28.51 14.27 -7.27
CA LYS A 235 29.76 14.21 -6.46
C LYS A 235 30.67 13.05 -6.86
N VAL A 236 30.16 12.01 -7.51
CA VAL A 236 30.91 10.78 -7.84
C VAL A 236 31.20 10.72 -9.34
N LEU A 237 30.28 11.18 -10.19
CA LEU A 237 30.41 11.15 -11.66
C LEU A 237 29.87 12.46 -12.26
N PRO A 238 30.63 13.59 -12.09
CA PRO A 238 30.18 14.90 -12.57
C PRO A 238 30.05 15.00 -14.10
N ILE A 239 30.63 14.05 -14.84
CA ILE A 239 30.66 14.02 -16.30
C ILE A 239 29.48 13.31 -16.94
N LEU A 240 28.59 12.69 -16.18
CA LEU A 240 27.43 11.97 -16.73
C LEU A 240 26.12 12.56 -16.17
N PRO A 241 25.69 13.75 -16.63
CA PRO A 241 24.46 14.40 -16.15
C PRO A 241 23.19 13.56 -16.41
N VAL A 242 23.22 12.66 -17.39
CA VAL A 242 22.15 11.70 -17.69
C VAL A 242 21.87 10.74 -16.52
N LEU A 243 22.85 10.45 -15.69
CA LEU A 243 22.67 9.59 -14.51
C LEU A 243 22.14 10.33 -13.27
N GLN A 244 21.93 11.65 -13.35
CA GLN A 244 21.42 12.44 -12.23
C GLN A 244 19.91 12.22 -11.96
N LYS A 245 19.19 11.57 -12.89
CA LYS A 245 17.77 11.26 -12.76
C LYS A 245 17.51 9.82 -13.15
N ILE A 246 17.34 8.94 -12.18
CA ILE A 246 16.94 7.56 -12.43
C ILE A 246 15.42 7.47 -12.22
N PRO A 247 14.66 6.92 -13.19
CA PRO A 247 13.25 6.62 -13.00
C PRO A 247 13.10 5.57 -11.90
N ALA A 248 12.58 5.95 -10.74
CA ALA A 248 12.47 5.08 -9.58
C ALA A 248 11.18 4.29 -9.58
N CYS A 249 10.07 4.95 -9.87
CA CYS A 249 8.76 4.30 -9.88
C CYS A 249 7.84 4.90 -10.94
N SER A 250 6.82 4.14 -11.30
CA SER A 250 5.69 4.60 -12.10
C SER A 250 4.58 5.06 -11.17
N PHE A 251 3.95 6.17 -11.50
CA PHE A 251 2.82 6.76 -10.80
C PHE A 251 1.57 6.61 -11.67
N ILE A 252 0.54 5.96 -11.14
CA ILE A 252 -0.68 5.63 -11.88
C ILE A 252 -1.88 6.10 -11.08
N ILE A 253 -2.74 6.89 -11.72
CA ILE A 253 -4.05 7.26 -11.16
C ILE A 253 -5.13 6.64 -12.02
N SER A 254 -6.07 5.97 -11.38
CA SER A 254 -7.25 5.41 -12.02
C SER A 254 -8.52 5.82 -11.29
N VAL A 255 -9.63 5.80 -12.02
CA VAL A 255 -10.96 6.14 -11.51
C VAL A 255 -11.96 5.06 -11.89
N LYS A 256 -13.01 4.91 -11.11
CA LYS A 256 -14.17 4.11 -11.49
C LYS A 256 -14.86 4.72 -12.70
N LYS A 257 -15.33 3.85 -13.60
CA LYS A 257 -16.29 4.23 -14.63
C LYS A 257 -17.66 4.46 -14.03
#